data_e92ad7bcc40f22ad484ca518bc9e21cb
#
_entry.id   e92ad7bcc40f22ad484ca518bc9e21cb
#
_cell.length_a   1.000
_cell.length_b   1.000
_cell.length_c   1.000
_cell.angle_alpha   90.00
_cell.angle_beta   90.00
_cell.angle_gamma   90.00
#
_symmetry.space_group_name_H-M   'P 1'
#
loop_
_entity.id
_entity.type
_entity.pdbx_description
1 polymer ?
#
loop_
_entity_poly.entity_id
_entity_poly.type
_entity_poly.pdbx_seq_one_letter_code
_entity_poly.pdbx_strand_id
1 'polypeptide(L)'
;LFNSNKLIQSESSVAINDKMPFHVIKKIKELELESPSILVLGISYLKDVGDMRYAPFLSIEKELKNRSSKLMTYDPFIKKAEYDTNNWEDIINTKFDIIIIGSPHTIFIENQNIEEISLLNKYAILIDPFNIASNLKINNKTITIGNGN
;
A
#
# COMPACT_ATOMS: atom_id res chain seq x y z
N LEU A 1 -31.21 -5.42 -21.97
CA LEU A 1 -30.29 -4.31 -22.29
C LEU A 1 -29.11 -4.33 -21.33
N PHE A 2 -28.00 -4.82 -21.80
CA PHE A 2 -26.75 -4.79 -21.07
C PHE A 2 -26.38 -3.35 -20.75
N ASN A 3 -26.11 -3.08 -19.48
CA ASN A 3 -25.69 -1.78 -19.03
C ASN A 3 -24.22 -1.56 -19.42
N SER A 4 -23.99 -1.05 -20.63
CA SER A 4 -22.67 -0.78 -21.17
C SER A 4 -21.84 0.15 -20.26
N ASN A 5 -22.50 1.01 -19.49
CA ASN A 5 -21.86 1.90 -18.54
C ASN A 5 -21.19 1.14 -17.36
N LYS A 6 -21.76 0.00 -16.95
CA LYS A 6 -21.20 -0.82 -15.87
C LYS A 6 -19.93 -1.55 -16.31
N LEU A 7 -19.87 -1.97 -17.57
CA LEU A 7 -18.67 -2.57 -18.17
C LEU A 7 -17.54 -1.55 -18.34
N ILE A 8 -17.86 -0.36 -18.81
CA ILE A 8 -16.88 0.74 -18.99
C ILE A 8 -16.31 1.17 -17.64
N GLN A 9 -17.14 1.24 -16.58
CA GLN A 9 -16.66 1.57 -15.23
C GLN A 9 -15.75 0.48 -14.64
N SER A 10 -16.05 -0.81 -14.87
CA SER A 10 -15.19 -1.90 -14.37
C SER A 10 -13.85 -1.97 -15.13
N GLU A 11 -13.85 -1.75 -16.44
CA GLU A 11 -12.64 -1.67 -17.25
C GLU A 11 -11.76 -0.47 -16.86
N SER A 12 -12.36 0.69 -16.62
CA SER A 12 -11.66 1.89 -16.14
C SER A 12 -11.06 1.68 -14.76
N SER A 13 -11.78 1.00 -13.83
CA SER A 13 -11.29 0.69 -12.49
C SER A 13 -10.12 -0.28 -12.54
N VAL A 14 -10.17 -1.31 -13.37
CA VAL A 14 -9.07 -2.27 -13.59
C VAL A 14 -7.85 -1.55 -14.18
N ALA A 15 -8.03 -0.70 -15.18
CA ALA A 15 -6.94 0.06 -15.80
C ALA A 15 -6.28 1.04 -14.81
N ILE A 16 -7.05 1.66 -13.92
CA ILE A 16 -6.53 2.55 -12.86
C ILE A 16 -5.72 1.73 -11.84
N ASN A 17 -6.23 0.58 -11.41
CA ASN A 17 -5.53 -0.30 -10.48
C ASN A 17 -4.21 -0.85 -11.08
N ASP A 18 -4.19 -1.19 -12.37
CA ASP A 18 -2.99 -1.69 -13.05
C ASP A 18 -1.89 -0.64 -13.15
N LYS A 19 -2.24 0.65 -13.24
CA LYS A 19 -1.29 1.76 -13.31
C LYS A 19 -0.84 2.29 -11.95
N MET A 20 -1.60 2.04 -10.91
CA MET A 20 -1.35 2.58 -9.57
C MET A 20 0.04 2.21 -9.04
N PRO A 21 0.54 0.97 -9.19
CA PRO A 21 1.89 0.63 -8.73
C PRO A 21 2.99 1.49 -9.35
N PHE A 22 2.88 1.83 -10.62
CA PHE A 22 3.84 2.70 -11.31
C PHE A 22 3.81 4.13 -10.76
N HIS A 23 2.64 4.63 -10.40
CA HIS A 23 2.51 5.92 -9.73
C HIS A 23 3.14 5.92 -8.33
N VAL A 24 3.00 4.83 -7.59
CA VAL A 24 3.68 4.66 -6.29
C VAL A 24 5.20 4.73 -6.46
N ILE A 25 5.75 3.99 -7.41
CA ILE A 25 7.19 4.04 -7.70
C ILE A 25 7.64 5.44 -8.10
N LYS A 26 6.87 6.12 -8.94
CA LYS A 26 7.16 7.50 -9.34
C LYS A 26 7.21 8.44 -8.13
N LYS A 27 6.27 8.32 -7.21
CA LYS A 27 6.26 9.13 -5.97
C LYS A 27 7.47 8.82 -5.08
N ILE A 28 7.85 7.56 -4.95
CA ILE A 28 9.05 7.18 -4.21
C ILE A 28 10.31 7.82 -4.81
N LYS A 29 10.44 7.81 -6.13
CA LYS A 29 11.56 8.46 -6.84
C LYS A 29 11.60 9.97 -6.59
N GLU A 30 10.45 10.62 -6.61
CA GLU A 30 10.34 12.07 -6.37
C GLU A 30 10.75 12.47 -4.94
N LEU A 31 10.71 11.55 -3.97
CA LEU A 31 11.14 11.81 -2.60
C LEU A 31 12.66 11.91 -2.47
N GLU A 32 13.42 11.41 -3.42
CA GLU A 32 14.89 11.45 -3.45
C GLU A 32 15.56 10.90 -2.17
N LEU A 33 14.90 9.94 -1.52
CA LEU A 33 15.46 9.27 -0.34
C LEU A 33 16.45 8.20 -0.78
N GLU A 34 17.60 8.17 -0.13
CA GLU A 34 18.64 7.18 -0.38
C GLU A 34 18.34 5.91 0.43
N SER A 35 18.03 4.81 -0.27
CA SER A 35 17.77 3.50 0.32
C SER A 35 16.80 3.52 1.51
N PRO A 36 15.58 4.07 1.38
CA PRO A 36 14.65 4.15 2.49
C PRO A 36 14.21 2.77 2.99
N SER A 37 13.86 2.68 4.26
CA SER A 37 13.14 1.52 4.79
C SER A 37 11.65 1.66 4.48
N ILE A 38 11.06 0.61 3.89
CA ILE A 38 9.71 0.66 3.34
C ILE A 38 8.84 -0.43 3.98
N LEU A 39 7.64 -0.03 4.40
CA LEU A 39 6.55 -0.93 4.79
C LEU A 39 5.43 -0.87 3.77
N VAL A 40 4.93 -2.03 3.34
CA VAL A 40 3.72 -2.13 2.52
C VAL A 40 2.62 -2.81 3.33
N LEU A 41 1.52 -2.09 3.55
CA LEU A 41 0.31 -2.58 4.20
C LEU A 41 -0.70 -3.02 3.15
N GLY A 42 -0.95 -4.33 3.09
CA GLY A 42 -1.81 -4.93 2.07
C GLY A 42 -1.06 -5.18 0.75
N ILE A 43 -1.00 -6.43 0.36
CA ILE A 43 -0.32 -6.85 -0.88
C ILE A 43 -1.23 -7.66 -1.80
N SER A 44 -2.45 -7.97 -1.35
CA SER A 44 -3.44 -8.70 -2.14
C SER A 44 -4.07 -7.84 -3.23
N TYR A 45 -4.70 -8.50 -4.20
CA TYR A 45 -5.33 -7.82 -5.34
C TYR A 45 -6.58 -7.01 -4.95
N LEU A 46 -7.44 -7.59 -4.10
CA LEU A 46 -8.72 -6.98 -3.74
C LEU A 46 -8.78 -6.64 -2.26
N LYS A 47 -9.55 -5.59 -1.94
CA LYS A 47 -9.90 -5.21 -0.58
C LYS A 47 -10.56 -6.37 0.17
N ASP A 48 -10.07 -6.65 1.38
CA ASP A 48 -10.61 -7.65 2.31
C ASP A 48 -10.61 -9.10 1.78
N VAL A 49 -9.77 -9.39 0.79
CA VAL A 49 -9.62 -10.72 0.19
C VAL A 49 -8.14 -11.07 0.07
N GLY A 50 -7.77 -12.27 0.51
CA GLY A 50 -6.41 -12.76 0.46
C GLY A 50 -6.07 -13.45 -0.87
N ASP A 51 -6.04 -12.72 -1.97
CA ASP A 51 -5.71 -13.25 -3.30
C ASP A 51 -4.49 -12.53 -3.86
N MET A 52 -3.41 -13.26 -4.05
CA MET A 52 -2.17 -12.75 -4.65
C MET A 52 -2.16 -12.80 -6.17
N ARG A 53 -3.10 -13.50 -6.80
CA ARG A 53 -3.17 -13.56 -8.26
C ARG A 53 -3.42 -12.18 -8.83
N TYR A 54 -2.57 -11.76 -9.78
CA TYR A 54 -2.64 -10.44 -10.41
C TYR A 54 -2.52 -9.25 -9.43
N ALA A 55 -1.98 -9.49 -8.22
CA ALA A 55 -1.80 -8.43 -7.24
C ALA A 55 -0.86 -7.35 -7.78
N PRO A 56 -1.25 -6.07 -7.74
CA PRO A 56 -0.42 -4.97 -8.23
C PRO A 56 0.94 -4.89 -7.56
N PHE A 57 1.04 -5.25 -6.29
CA PHE A 57 2.29 -5.32 -5.55
C PHE A 57 3.36 -6.16 -6.26
N LEU A 58 2.98 -7.30 -6.86
CA LEU A 58 3.92 -8.20 -7.52
C LEU A 58 4.67 -7.53 -8.67
N SER A 59 4.04 -6.55 -9.34
CA SER A 59 4.67 -5.83 -10.45
C SER A 59 5.78 -4.87 -10.02
N ILE A 60 5.77 -4.41 -8.76
CA ILE A 60 6.73 -3.43 -8.25
C ILE A 60 7.62 -3.98 -7.13
N GLU A 61 7.38 -5.21 -6.68
CA GLU A 61 8.12 -5.81 -5.56
C GLU A 61 9.64 -5.76 -5.77
N LYS A 62 10.10 -6.18 -6.95
CA LYS A 62 11.52 -6.19 -7.28
C LYS A 62 12.14 -4.79 -7.22
N GLU A 63 11.43 -3.80 -7.74
CA GLU A 63 11.92 -2.42 -7.74
C GLU A 63 11.92 -1.84 -6.32
N LEU A 64 10.92 -2.13 -5.50
CA LEU A 64 10.90 -1.74 -4.10
C LEU A 64 12.07 -2.35 -3.33
N LYS A 65 12.35 -3.64 -3.54
CA LYS A 65 13.52 -4.32 -2.94
C LYS A 65 14.84 -3.65 -3.34
N ASN A 66 14.99 -3.31 -4.60
CA ASN A 66 16.22 -2.69 -5.11
C ASN A 66 16.44 -1.26 -4.59
N ARG A 67 15.36 -0.54 -4.28
CA ARG A 67 15.41 0.86 -3.82
C ARG A 67 15.46 1.01 -2.31
N SER A 68 15.12 -0.03 -1.58
CA SER A 68 15.03 0.04 -0.12
C SER A 68 16.21 -0.59 0.58
N SER A 69 16.58 -0.05 1.73
CA SER A 69 17.49 -0.73 2.67
C SER A 69 16.81 -1.91 3.34
N LYS A 70 15.49 -1.83 3.50
CA LYS A 70 14.64 -2.86 4.09
C LYS A 70 13.23 -2.74 3.52
N LEU A 71 12.67 -3.85 3.07
CA LEU A 71 11.26 -3.96 2.66
C LEU A 71 10.56 -4.94 3.56
N MET A 72 9.48 -4.50 4.21
CA MET A 72 8.57 -5.36 4.97
C MET A 72 7.16 -5.25 4.41
N THR A 73 6.43 -6.34 4.50
CA THR A 73 5.05 -6.43 4.02
C THR A 73 4.16 -7.00 5.12
N TYR A 74 2.92 -6.53 5.20
CA TYR A 74 1.92 -7.07 6.11
C TYR A 74 0.57 -7.16 5.40
N ASP A 75 -0.01 -8.35 5.40
CA ASP A 75 -1.36 -8.58 4.90
C ASP A 75 -2.00 -9.72 5.69
N PRO A 76 -3.00 -9.42 6.56
CA PRO A 76 -3.59 -10.43 7.43
C PRO A 76 -4.47 -11.45 6.69
N PHE A 77 -4.82 -11.18 5.42
CA PHE A 77 -5.64 -12.07 4.59
C PHE A 77 -4.81 -13.08 3.79
N ILE A 78 -3.49 -12.86 3.67
CA ILE A 78 -2.60 -13.74 2.90
C ILE A 78 -2.08 -14.86 3.78
N LYS A 79 -2.20 -16.10 3.30
CA LYS A 79 -1.62 -17.28 3.95
C LYS A 79 -0.12 -17.34 3.69
N LYS A 80 0.66 -17.73 4.71
CA LYS A 80 2.11 -17.93 4.59
C LYS A 80 2.52 -18.83 3.44
N ALA A 81 1.70 -19.81 3.10
CA ALA A 81 1.95 -20.71 1.98
C ALA A 81 1.90 -20.00 0.61
N GLU A 82 1.19 -18.89 0.50
CA GLU A 82 1.07 -18.12 -0.75
C GLU A 82 2.13 -17.02 -0.85
N TYR A 83 2.43 -16.36 0.26
CA TYR A 83 3.44 -15.31 0.32
C TYR A 83 3.87 -15.10 1.78
N ASP A 84 5.16 -14.96 2.01
CA ASP A 84 5.72 -14.80 3.35
C ASP A 84 5.68 -13.32 3.77
N THR A 85 4.56 -12.91 4.34
CA THR A 85 4.42 -11.58 4.95
C THR A 85 5.00 -11.57 6.36
N ASN A 86 5.41 -10.39 6.81
CA ASN A 86 5.90 -10.18 8.17
C ASN A 86 4.73 -10.23 9.17
N ASN A 87 5.00 -10.57 10.42
CA ASN A 87 4.01 -10.44 11.47
C ASN A 87 3.96 -9.00 12.01
N TRP A 88 2.85 -8.64 12.66
CA TRP A 88 2.65 -7.28 13.15
C TRP A 88 3.63 -6.88 14.26
N GLU A 89 4.02 -7.82 15.11
CA GLU A 89 4.99 -7.57 16.17
C GLU A 89 6.36 -7.14 15.62
N ASP A 90 6.84 -7.77 14.57
CA ASP A 90 8.09 -7.38 13.92
C ASP A 90 7.98 -5.99 13.28
N ILE A 91 6.82 -5.67 12.75
CA ILE A 91 6.56 -4.38 12.11
C ILE A 91 6.59 -3.24 13.12
N ILE A 92 5.90 -3.37 14.25
CA ILE A 92 5.89 -2.30 15.26
C ILE A 92 7.25 -2.08 15.93
N ASN A 93 8.12 -3.06 15.88
CA ASN A 93 9.50 -2.96 16.37
C ASN A 93 10.50 -2.47 15.32
N THR A 94 10.06 -2.15 14.12
CA THR A 94 10.91 -1.65 13.02
C THR A 94 10.61 -0.18 12.73
N LYS A 95 11.64 0.58 12.35
CA LYS A 95 11.47 1.96 11.89
C LYS A 95 11.41 2.01 10.37
N PHE A 96 10.49 2.84 9.86
CA PHE A 96 10.26 3.02 8.43
C PHE A 96 10.37 4.49 8.03
N ASP A 97 10.88 4.72 6.82
CA ASP A 97 10.89 6.03 6.17
C ASP A 97 9.66 6.23 5.28
N ILE A 98 9.14 5.14 4.73
CA ILE A 98 7.96 5.16 3.87
C ILE A 98 6.99 4.05 4.30
N ILE A 99 5.71 4.39 4.39
CA ILE A 99 4.61 3.45 4.59
C ILE A 99 3.70 3.54 3.38
N ILE A 100 3.42 2.41 2.74
CA ILE A 100 2.59 2.35 1.53
C ILE A 100 1.32 1.54 1.85
N ILE A 101 0.16 2.10 1.55
CA ILE A 101 -1.09 1.33 1.52
C ILE A 101 -1.19 0.65 0.15
N GLY A 102 -0.92 -0.64 0.10
CA GLY A 102 -0.94 -1.42 -1.15
C GLY A 102 -2.30 -2.03 -1.47
N SER A 103 -3.08 -2.35 -0.43
CA SER A 103 -4.49 -2.78 -0.52
C SER A 103 -5.30 -2.12 0.59
N PRO A 104 -6.49 -1.58 0.29
CA PRO A 104 -7.23 -0.78 1.26
C PRO A 104 -8.10 -1.65 2.20
N HIS A 105 -7.49 -2.61 2.89
CA HIS A 105 -8.22 -3.50 3.79
C HIS A 105 -8.88 -2.73 4.93
N THR A 106 -10.15 -3.02 5.18
CA THR A 106 -10.95 -2.41 6.24
C THR A 106 -10.32 -2.61 7.62
N ILE A 107 -9.69 -3.77 7.83
CA ILE A 107 -9.05 -4.12 9.11
C ILE A 107 -7.93 -3.15 9.52
N PHE A 108 -7.25 -2.51 8.56
CA PHE A 108 -6.20 -1.53 8.87
C PHE A 108 -6.75 -0.28 9.57
N ILE A 109 -8.00 0.05 9.34
CA ILE A 109 -8.71 1.12 10.04
C ILE A 109 -9.29 0.61 11.36
N GLU A 110 -10.02 -0.52 11.31
CA GLU A 110 -10.70 -1.09 12.48
C GLU A 110 -9.75 -1.47 13.60
N ASN A 111 -8.60 -2.06 13.26
CA ASN A 111 -7.56 -2.43 14.23
C ASN A 111 -6.57 -1.31 14.53
N GLN A 112 -6.79 -0.11 13.99
CA GLN A 112 -5.91 1.04 14.16
C GLN A 112 -4.46 0.82 13.72
N ASN A 113 -4.22 -0.13 12.80
CA ASN A 113 -2.87 -0.45 12.32
C ASN A 113 -2.16 0.76 11.71
N ILE A 114 -2.87 1.55 10.88
CA ILE A 114 -2.30 2.75 10.25
C ILE A 114 -1.96 3.81 11.30
N GLU A 115 -2.84 4.05 12.27
CA GLU A 115 -2.60 5.02 13.33
C GLU A 115 -1.42 4.60 14.21
N GLU A 116 -1.37 3.33 14.61
CA GLU A 116 -0.28 2.80 15.43
C GLU A 116 1.07 2.93 14.74
N ILE A 117 1.19 2.46 13.51
CA ILE A 117 2.48 2.51 12.80
C ILE A 117 2.88 3.95 12.44
N SER A 118 1.93 4.82 12.17
CA SER A 118 2.16 6.24 11.94
C SER A 118 2.67 6.95 13.19
N LEU A 119 2.10 6.62 14.34
CA LEU A 119 2.56 7.18 15.62
C LEU A 119 3.98 6.73 15.97
N LEU A 120 4.31 5.47 15.71
CA LEU A 120 5.64 4.91 15.94
C LEU A 120 6.70 5.46 14.95
N ASN A 121 6.26 5.94 13.79
CA ASN A 121 7.10 6.44 12.71
C ASN A 121 6.68 7.85 12.28
N LYS A 122 6.82 8.81 13.18
CA LYS A 122 6.31 10.19 13.02
C LYS A 122 6.82 10.91 11.77
N TYR A 123 8.00 10.59 11.31
CA TYR A 123 8.62 11.23 10.16
C TYR A 123 8.47 10.42 8.87
N ALA A 124 7.90 9.21 8.95
CA ALA A 124 7.62 8.42 7.77
C ALA A 124 6.61 9.12 6.87
N ILE A 125 6.80 8.97 5.57
CA ILE A 125 5.87 9.45 4.57
C ILE A 125 4.86 8.34 4.30
N LEU A 126 3.58 8.65 4.43
CA LEU A 126 2.49 7.74 4.10
C LEU A 126 2.08 7.94 2.64
N ILE A 127 2.20 6.90 1.82
CA ILE A 127 1.66 6.87 0.47
C ILE A 127 0.35 6.09 0.51
N ASP A 128 -0.75 6.80 0.32
CA ASP A 128 -2.11 6.27 0.43
C ASP A 128 -2.88 6.47 -0.89
N PRO A 129 -2.71 5.58 -1.87
CA PRO A 129 -3.36 5.70 -3.16
C PRO A 129 -4.89 5.65 -3.10
N PHE A 130 -5.43 5.06 -2.05
CA PHE A 130 -6.86 4.81 -1.88
C PHE A 130 -7.55 5.85 -0.99
N ASN A 131 -6.79 6.77 -0.40
CA ASN A 131 -7.30 7.80 0.50
C ASN A 131 -8.08 7.26 1.71
N ILE A 132 -7.71 6.08 2.21
CA ILE A 132 -8.37 5.46 3.37
C ILE A 132 -7.98 6.11 4.70
N ALA A 133 -6.84 6.77 4.74
CA ALA A 133 -6.32 7.42 5.95
C ALA A 133 -6.82 8.87 6.13
N SER A 134 -7.66 9.39 5.24
CA SER A 134 -8.09 10.81 5.24
C SER A 134 -8.79 11.25 6.52
N ASN A 135 -9.49 10.36 7.19
CA ASN A 135 -10.23 10.65 8.44
C ASN A 135 -9.46 10.23 9.70
N LEU A 136 -8.25 9.71 9.56
CA LEU A 136 -7.45 9.28 10.69
C LEU A 136 -6.66 10.45 11.29
N LYS A 137 -6.47 10.40 12.61
CA LYS A 137 -5.67 11.38 13.35
C LYS A 137 -4.18 11.01 13.28
N ILE A 138 -3.56 11.27 12.14
CA ILE A 138 -2.13 11.04 11.91
C ILE A 138 -1.46 12.37 11.52
N ASN A 139 -0.19 12.50 11.88
CA ASN A 139 0.61 13.71 11.61
C ASN A 139 1.63 13.51 10.49
N ASN A 140 1.66 12.32 9.89
CA ASN A 140 2.57 11.99 8.82
C ASN A 140 2.24 12.79 7.55
N LYS A 141 3.27 13.20 6.82
CA LYS A 141 3.07 13.68 5.46
C LYS A 141 2.41 12.57 4.63
N THR A 142 1.24 12.83 4.09
CA THR A 142 0.47 11.86 3.30
C THR A 142 0.44 12.28 1.84
N ILE A 143 0.76 11.33 0.96
CA ILE A 143 0.69 11.48 -0.48
C ILE A 143 -0.44 10.60 -0.99
N THR A 144 -1.43 11.20 -1.64
CA THR A 144 -2.50 10.50 -2.34
C THR A 144 -2.19 10.44 -3.83
N ILE A 145 -2.74 9.43 -4.51
CA ILE A 145 -2.52 9.22 -5.95
C ILE A 145 -3.88 9.20 -6.65
N GLY A 146 -3.95 9.78 -7.84
CA GLY A 146 -5.11 9.64 -8.71
C GLY A 146 -6.11 10.80 -8.69
N ASN A 147 -5.85 11.90 -7.99
CA ASN A 147 -6.73 13.06 -7.96
C ASN A 147 -6.23 14.23 -8.85
N GLY A 148 -5.50 13.95 -9.91
CA GLY A 148 -5.12 14.95 -10.90
C GLY A 148 -4.14 16.03 -10.44
N ASN A 149 -3.50 15.84 -9.31
CA ASN A 149 -2.48 16.74 -8.78
C ASN A 149 -1.10 16.12 -8.83
#